data_a9aa53a307b92ec23edfacc53d38b06c
#
_entry.id   a9aa53a307b92ec23edfacc53d38b06c
#
_cell.length_a   1.000
_cell.length_b   1.000
_cell.length_c   1.000
_cell.angle_alpha   90.00
_cell.angle_beta   90.00
_cell.angle_gamma   90.00
#
_symmetry.space_group_name_H-M   'P 1'
#
loop_
_entity.id
_entity.type
_entity.pdbx_description
1 polymer ?
#
loop_
_entity_poly.entity_id
_entity_poly.type
_entity_poly.pdbx_seq_one_letter_code
_entity_poly.pdbx_strand_id
1 'polypeptide(L)'
;MSHFTQYQPRPLEIIDTTLRDGQQTSLLYDHHKYFFTRADKEEILRALIIYGVKFVEVFAPIVSPQERADFAALRAVRDSLITQKGYTFLLAHVRCHPHDVESAIEAGADGLNFYIGTSAQSRQYNHGNDLDTIIRKAALLLEEVRRNYPHLVLRFSGEDAFRTREEDLFYVYDAVAPCVDRLGTPDTVGVATPAAVRRRLAALQQRYPRMDFEGHFHDDRGFALINALEAARCGVRYFNTTLLGIAERSGITSMTALLFNLYCDREFDKLEGYHLRGSYPINVLAADKLRMLVPSTEPVSLTNRTHTAGVHQQAVLNDASTYEAHPLDLFGVTETEILLGPLSGWNIIHYFLKEIRYYQLDEATARAIASVFKERVYQLAPDVSPERVLIDIAEKEFGLARLELPQAARSQIVQRLDSTNAAPPVEPIEGVRVKRPAEVG
;
A
#
# COMPACT_ATOMS: atom_id res chain seq x y z
N MET A 1 34.74 -16.31 25.70
CA MET A 1 33.47 -15.63 26.09
C MET A 1 33.05 -14.79 24.91
N SER A 2 32.06 -15.25 24.18
CA SER A 2 31.57 -14.60 22.97
C SER A 2 30.72 -13.40 23.40
N HIS A 3 31.15 -12.20 23.04
CA HIS A 3 30.31 -11.01 23.08
C HIS A 3 29.25 -11.11 21.97
N PHE A 4 28.17 -11.80 22.25
CA PHE A 4 26.92 -11.53 21.54
C PHE A 4 26.48 -10.15 22.03
N THR A 5 26.75 -9.11 21.24
CA THR A 5 26.06 -7.84 21.35
C THR A 5 24.57 -8.18 21.20
N GLN A 6 23.79 -7.98 22.25
CA GLN A 6 22.34 -8.11 22.22
C GLN A 6 21.85 -7.20 21.08
N TYR A 7 21.46 -7.81 19.99
CA TYR A 7 20.74 -7.15 18.90
C TYR A 7 19.42 -6.69 19.50
N GLN A 8 19.31 -5.41 19.82
CA GLN A 8 18.01 -4.84 20.14
C GLN A 8 17.28 -4.69 18.81
N PRO A 9 16.15 -5.37 18.62
CA PRO A 9 15.37 -5.21 17.43
C PRO A 9 14.92 -3.74 17.32
N ARG A 10 15.32 -3.09 16.23
CA ARG A 10 14.89 -1.73 15.93
C ARG A 10 13.64 -1.80 15.08
N PRO A 11 12.62 -0.95 15.32
CA PRO A 11 11.42 -0.93 14.46
C PRO A 11 11.80 -0.70 13.00
N LEU A 12 11.04 -1.30 12.10
CA LEU A 12 11.11 -1.03 10.68
C LEU A 12 10.55 0.37 10.42
N GLU A 13 11.20 1.14 9.56
CA GLU A 13 10.78 2.49 9.21
C GLU A 13 10.32 2.54 7.76
N ILE A 14 9.05 2.81 7.55
CA ILE A 14 8.50 3.09 6.24
C ILE A 14 8.94 4.49 5.80
N ILE A 15 9.39 4.56 4.56
CA ILE A 15 9.55 5.79 3.80
C ILE A 15 8.48 5.74 2.71
N ASP A 16 7.34 6.37 2.98
CA ASP A 16 6.29 6.41 1.97
C ASP A 16 6.69 7.34 0.83
N THR A 17 6.63 6.84 -0.38
CA THR A 17 6.96 7.58 -1.61
C THR A 17 5.76 7.69 -2.57
N THR A 18 4.53 7.57 -2.03
CA THR A 18 3.29 7.76 -2.82
C THR A 18 3.26 9.13 -3.49
N LEU A 19 3.75 10.17 -2.76
CA LEU A 19 3.80 11.55 -3.26
C LEU A 19 5.01 11.86 -4.15
N ARG A 20 5.82 10.85 -4.47
CA ARG A 20 6.92 10.97 -5.45
C ARG A 20 6.81 9.88 -6.51
N ASP A 21 7.17 8.63 -6.19
CA ASP A 21 7.15 7.51 -7.14
C ASP A 21 5.72 7.13 -7.54
N GLY A 22 4.81 7.16 -6.57
CA GLY A 22 3.39 6.93 -6.80
C GLY A 22 2.76 7.90 -7.80
N GLN A 23 3.26 9.13 -7.91
CA GLN A 23 2.79 10.09 -8.92
C GLN A 23 3.24 9.73 -10.36
N GLN A 24 4.17 8.79 -10.52
CA GLN A 24 4.65 8.34 -11.83
C GLN A 24 3.87 7.13 -12.36
N THR A 25 2.83 6.70 -11.66
CA THR A 25 2.02 5.56 -12.09
C THR A 25 1.22 5.84 -13.36
N SER A 26 1.16 4.86 -14.28
CA SER A 26 0.31 4.92 -15.47
C SER A 26 -1.18 4.93 -15.12
N LEU A 27 -1.58 4.45 -13.93
CA LEU A 27 -2.98 4.42 -13.49
C LEU A 27 -3.62 5.82 -13.45
N LEU A 28 -2.85 6.87 -13.22
CA LEU A 28 -3.35 8.25 -13.30
C LEU A 28 -3.79 8.61 -14.73
N TYR A 29 -3.11 8.06 -15.75
CA TYR A 29 -3.43 8.28 -17.16
C TYR A 29 -4.63 7.42 -17.59
N ASP A 30 -4.68 6.17 -17.16
CA ASP A 30 -5.76 5.24 -17.46
C ASP A 30 -7.13 5.76 -17.00
N HIS A 31 -7.15 6.46 -15.87
CA HIS A 31 -8.34 7.08 -15.29
C HIS A 31 -8.48 8.58 -15.59
N HIS A 32 -7.75 9.10 -16.58
CA HIS A 32 -7.78 10.49 -17.06
C HIS A 32 -7.64 11.55 -15.95
N LYS A 33 -6.81 11.26 -14.95
CA LYS A 33 -6.53 12.19 -13.85
C LYS A 33 -5.19 12.92 -14.01
N TYR A 34 -4.16 12.22 -14.50
CA TYR A 34 -2.81 12.68 -14.87
C TYR A 34 -1.90 13.09 -13.70
N PHE A 35 -2.40 13.51 -12.56
CA PHE A 35 -1.62 13.90 -11.37
C PHE A 35 -2.51 13.93 -10.13
N PHE A 36 -1.88 13.86 -8.95
CA PHE A 36 -2.56 14.19 -7.69
C PHE A 36 -2.66 15.70 -7.55
N THR A 37 -3.88 16.20 -7.30
CA THR A 37 -4.07 17.62 -6.95
C THR A 37 -3.42 17.93 -5.60
N ARG A 38 -3.21 19.23 -5.29
CA ARG A 38 -2.74 19.62 -3.96
C ARG A 38 -3.62 19.07 -2.85
N ALA A 39 -4.93 19.14 -2.99
CA ALA A 39 -5.86 18.57 -2.01
C ALA A 39 -5.68 17.07 -1.81
N ASP A 40 -5.47 16.30 -2.90
CA ASP A 40 -5.17 14.87 -2.80
C ASP A 40 -3.86 14.62 -2.03
N LYS A 41 -2.81 15.38 -2.36
CA LYS A 41 -1.49 15.27 -1.69
C LYS A 41 -1.59 15.58 -0.20
N GLU A 42 -2.34 16.62 0.18
CA GLU A 42 -2.56 17.00 1.57
C GLU A 42 -3.35 15.93 2.35
N GLU A 43 -4.37 15.35 1.72
CA GLU A 43 -5.19 14.31 2.34
C GLU A 43 -4.40 13.02 2.51
N ILE A 44 -3.63 12.60 1.50
CA ILE A 44 -2.72 11.45 1.57
C ILE A 44 -1.68 11.65 2.67
N LEU A 45 -1.01 12.82 2.73
CA LEU A 45 -0.03 13.11 3.77
C LEU A 45 -0.64 13.06 5.17
N ARG A 46 -1.83 13.64 5.35
CA ARG A 46 -2.56 13.62 6.62
C ARG A 46 -2.86 12.19 7.06
N ALA A 47 -3.31 11.35 6.15
CA ALA A 47 -3.59 9.93 6.42
C ALA A 47 -2.31 9.17 6.80
N LEU A 48 -1.20 9.39 6.09
CA LEU A 48 0.10 8.78 6.39
C LEU A 48 0.63 9.18 7.78
N ILE A 49 0.52 10.46 8.16
CA ILE A 49 0.90 10.93 9.50
C ILE A 49 0.05 10.27 10.59
N ILE A 50 -1.27 10.20 10.39
CA ILE A 50 -2.19 9.56 11.33
C ILE A 50 -1.91 8.06 11.43
N TYR A 51 -1.53 7.42 10.34
CA TYR A 51 -1.14 6.01 10.29
C TYR A 51 0.16 5.71 11.05
N GLY A 52 1.03 6.73 11.25
CA GLY A 52 2.29 6.61 11.98
C GLY A 52 3.53 6.57 11.09
N VAL A 53 3.41 6.95 9.82
CA VAL A 53 4.56 7.04 8.90
C VAL A 53 5.44 8.23 9.30
N LYS A 54 6.72 7.95 9.57
CA LYS A 54 7.69 8.98 10.01
C LYS A 54 8.42 9.68 8.87
N PHE A 55 8.51 9.05 7.71
CA PHE A 55 9.24 9.59 6.56
C PHE A 55 8.36 9.56 5.33
N VAL A 56 8.14 10.71 4.70
CA VAL A 56 7.39 10.84 3.45
C VAL A 56 8.27 11.52 2.42
N GLU A 57 8.52 10.83 1.32
CA GLU A 57 9.28 11.37 0.19
C GLU A 57 8.33 12.07 -0.79
N VAL A 58 8.66 13.31 -1.13
CA VAL A 58 7.90 14.18 -2.01
C VAL A 58 8.75 14.52 -3.23
N PHE A 59 8.14 14.91 -4.34
CA PHE A 59 8.87 15.39 -5.51
C PHE A 59 9.76 16.58 -5.18
N ALA A 60 10.90 16.65 -5.86
CA ALA A 60 11.82 17.76 -5.72
C ALA A 60 11.16 19.09 -6.11
N PRO A 61 11.22 20.13 -5.28
CA PRO A 61 10.62 21.42 -5.55
C PRO A 61 11.15 22.14 -6.82
N ILE A 62 12.30 21.69 -7.32
CA ILE A 62 12.89 22.21 -8.57
C ILE A 62 12.11 21.78 -9.82
N VAL A 63 11.30 20.73 -9.75
CA VAL A 63 10.60 20.16 -10.91
C VAL A 63 9.64 21.16 -11.54
N SER A 64 8.89 21.91 -10.71
CA SER A 64 8.00 22.96 -11.18
C SER A 64 7.64 23.95 -10.06
N PRO A 65 7.15 25.16 -10.40
CA PRO A 65 6.58 26.09 -9.43
C PRO A 65 5.40 25.46 -8.64
N GLN A 66 4.63 24.58 -9.27
CA GLN A 66 3.52 23.87 -8.62
C GLN A 66 4.04 22.91 -7.55
N GLU A 67 5.05 22.07 -7.84
CA GLU A 67 5.63 21.15 -6.86
C GLU A 67 6.28 21.89 -5.69
N ARG A 68 6.91 23.04 -5.94
CA ARG A 68 7.41 23.91 -4.86
C ARG A 68 6.29 24.45 -3.97
N ALA A 69 5.18 24.89 -4.55
CA ALA A 69 4.02 25.38 -3.80
C ALA A 69 3.31 24.23 -3.04
N ASP A 70 3.26 23.05 -3.63
CA ASP A 70 2.70 21.85 -2.99
C ASP A 70 3.56 21.41 -1.81
N PHE A 71 4.90 21.44 -1.95
CA PHE A 71 5.81 21.13 -0.84
C PHE A 71 5.59 22.04 0.37
N ALA A 72 5.41 23.34 0.13
CA ALA A 72 5.11 24.31 1.19
C ALA A 72 3.75 24.03 1.88
N ALA A 73 2.73 23.65 1.10
CA ALA A 73 1.42 23.27 1.62
C ALA A 73 1.49 21.98 2.46
N LEU A 74 2.23 20.98 2.00
CA LEU A 74 2.46 19.74 2.74
C LEU A 74 3.20 19.96 4.06
N ARG A 75 4.18 20.88 4.10
CA ARG A 75 4.81 21.30 5.36
C ARG A 75 3.78 21.89 6.33
N ALA A 76 2.91 22.78 5.87
CA ALA A 76 1.88 23.37 6.71
C ALA A 76 0.93 22.30 7.29
N VAL A 77 0.55 21.30 6.49
CA VAL A 77 -0.24 20.16 6.96
C VAL A 77 0.54 19.39 8.05
N ARG A 78 1.79 19.02 7.79
CA ARG A 78 2.64 18.30 8.75
C ARG A 78 2.75 19.09 10.07
N ASP A 79 3.07 20.39 9.99
CA ASP A 79 3.27 21.24 11.15
C ASP A 79 1.99 21.38 11.99
N SER A 80 0.81 21.36 11.36
CA SER A 80 -0.48 21.36 12.06
C SER A 80 -0.76 20.10 12.88
N LEU A 81 -0.09 18.98 12.58
CA LEU A 81 -0.31 17.68 13.23
C LEU A 81 0.79 17.25 14.21
N ILE A 82 1.89 17.98 14.25
CA ILE A 82 3.11 17.59 15.00
C ILE A 82 2.86 17.36 16.50
N THR A 83 2.01 18.19 17.11
CA THR A 83 1.70 18.11 18.54
C THR A 83 0.85 16.90 18.91
N GLN A 84 0.17 16.30 17.96
CA GLN A 84 -0.77 15.21 18.18
C GLN A 84 -0.17 13.83 17.88
N LYS A 85 0.73 13.73 16.89
CA LYS A 85 1.17 12.46 16.32
C LYS A 85 2.69 12.29 16.26
N GLY A 86 3.45 13.27 16.72
CA GLY A 86 4.90 13.28 16.59
C GLY A 86 5.37 13.90 15.28
N TYR A 87 6.68 13.84 15.03
CA TYR A 87 7.29 14.47 13.86
C TYR A 87 7.35 13.52 12.67
N THR A 88 6.85 13.97 11.51
CA THR A 88 7.05 13.33 10.22
C THR A 88 8.02 14.14 9.37
N PHE A 89 9.07 13.49 8.90
CA PHE A 89 10.08 14.10 8.04
C PHE A 89 9.60 14.13 6.59
N LEU A 90 9.61 15.31 5.97
CA LEU A 90 9.38 15.48 4.55
C LEU A 90 10.73 15.47 3.82
N LEU A 91 10.93 14.44 3.00
CA LEU A 91 12.16 14.21 2.25
C LEU A 91 11.98 14.65 0.81
N ALA A 92 12.99 15.28 0.23
CA ALA A 92 13.01 15.61 -1.18
C ALA A 92 13.91 14.64 -1.97
N HIS A 93 13.40 14.10 -3.06
CA HIS A 93 14.18 13.26 -3.98
C HIS A 93 14.98 14.14 -4.93
N VAL A 94 16.31 14.14 -4.81
CA VAL A 94 17.18 15.11 -5.48
C VAL A 94 18.31 14.42 -6.27
N ARG A 95 18.57 14.95 -7.45
CA ARG A 95 19.80 14.60 -8.19
C ARG A 95 21.01 15.18 -7.45
N CYS A 96 22.18 14.63 -7.70
CA CYS A 96 23.43 15.22 -7.18
C CYS A 96 23.79 16.49 -7.97
N HIS A 97 22.96 17.50 -7.85
CA HIS A 97 23.09 18.79 -8.50
C HIS A 97 22.80 19.93 -7.52
N PRO A 98 23.67 20.98 -7.43
CA PRO A 98 23.51 22.09 -6.47
C PRO A 98 22.12 22.73 -6.49
N HIS A 99 21.58 23.02 -7.65
CA HIS A 99 20.26 23.63 -7.80
C HIS A 99 19.09 22.79 -7.23
N ASP A 100 19.16 21.45 -7.36
CA ASP A 100 18.16 20.57 -6.77
C ASP A 100 18.21 20.66 -5.24
N VAL A 101 19.43 20.67 -4.69
CA VAL A 101 19.70 20.79 -3.25
C VAL A 101 19.22 22.13 -2.70
N GLU A 102 19.62 23.23 -3.32
CA GLU A 102 19.21 24.60 -2.92
C GLU A 102 17.69 24.72 -2.90
N SER A 103 17.03 24.30 -3.99
CA SER A 103 15.58 24.35 -4.10
C SER A 103 14.87 23.53 -3.02
N ALA A 104 15.38 22.35 -2.65
CA ALA A 104 14.80 21.51 -1.60
C ALA A 104 15.00 22.13 -0.20
N ILE A 105 16.18 22.69 0.06
CA ILE A 105 16.49 23.36 1.34
C ILE A 105 15.63 24.63 1.50
N GLU A 106 15.50 25.47 0.45
CA GLU A 106 14.64 26.65 0.45
C GLU A 106 13.17 26.30 0.69
N ALA A 107 12.69 25.19 0.14
CA ALA A 107 11.35 24.68 0.39
C ALA A 107 11.18 24.13 1.81
N GLY A 108 12.29 23.91 2.55
CA GLY A 108 12.33 23.43 3.93
C GLY A 108 12.16 21.93 4.04
N ALA A 109 12.78 21.17 3.17
CA ALA A 109 12.90 19.73 3.32
C ALA A 109 13.67 19.38 4.59
N ASP A 110 13.23 18.32 5.29
CA ASP A 110 13.89 17.80 6.49
C ASP A 110 15.02 16.84 6.15
N GLY A 111 15.08 16.39 4.89
CA GLY A 111 16.14 15.52 4.40
C GLY A 111 16.16 15.44 2.88
N LEU A 112 17.27 14.95 2.37
CA LEU A 112 17.55 14.85 0.94
C LEU A 112 17.89 13.40 0.57
N ASN A 113 17.13 12.86 -0.35
CA ASN A 113 17.35 11.53 -0.92
C ASN A 113 18.07 11.65 -2.26
N PHE A 114 19.41 11.59 -2.20
CA PHE A 114 20.28 11.66 -3.37
C PHE A 114 20.28 10.33 -4.13
N TYR A 115 20.42 10.41 -5.45
CA TYR A 115 20.60 9.24 -6.30
C TYR A 115 21.51 9.53 -7.49
N ILE A 116 22.17 8.47 -7.95
CA ILE A 116 22.92 8.44 -9.21
C ILE A 116 22.80 7.05 -9.80
N GLY A 117 22.55 6.96 -11.10
CA GLY A 117 22.56 5.71 -11.82
C GLY A 117 23.97 5.12 -11.92
N THR A 118 24.16 3.94 -11.36
CA THR A 118 25.49 3.31 -11.23
C THR A 118 25.73 2.16 -12.20
N SER A 119 24.67 1.59 -12.80
CA SER A 119 24.81 0.52 -13.80
C SER A 119 25.46 1.00 -15.09
N ALA A 120 26.06 0.07 -15.85
CA ALA A 120 26.67 0.37 -17.14
C ALA A 120 25.69 1.06 -18.10
N GLN A 121 24.42 0.61 -18.10
CA GLN A 121 23.35 1.18 -18.92
C GLN A 121 23.05 2.62 -18.51
N SER A 122 22.89 2.89 -17.22
CA SER A 122 22.60 4.23 -16.73
C SER A 122 23.76 5.19 -16.99
N ARG A 123 25.00 4.74 -16.78
CA ARG A 123 26.18 5.54 -17.09
C ARG A 123 26.26 5.92 -18.56
N GLN A 124 25.99 4.96 -19.46
CA GLN A 124 26.08 5.17 -20.90
C GLN A 124 24.98 6.09 -21.43
N TYR A 125 23.74 5.89 -20.98
CA TYR A 125 22.59 6.52 -21.62
C TYR A 125 22.01 7.70 -20.83
N ASN A 126 22.19 7.76 -19.50
CA ASN A 126 21.65 8.85 -18.69
C ASN A 126 22.69 9.92 -18.36
N HIS A 127 23.93 9.53 -18.09
CA HIS A 127 24.95 10.47 -17.60
C HIS A 127 25.98 10.88 -18.65
N GLY A 128 26.33 9.99 -19.58
CA GLY A 128 27.36 10.25 -20.60
C GLY A 128 28.77 10.52 -20.02
N ASN A 129 29.02 10.15 -18.77
CA ASN A 129 30.26 10.38 -18.03
C ASN A 129 30.78 9.07 -17.41
N ASP A 130 32.09 9.06 -17.17
CA ASP A 130 32.72 7.98 -16.41
C ASP A 130 32.32 8.04 -14.92
N LEU A 131 32.46 6.90 -14.25
CA LEU A 131 32.06 6.73 -12.87
C LEU A 131 32.83 7.66 -11.93
N ASP A 132 34.12 7.88 -12.16
CA ASP A 132 34.98 8.75 -11.36
C ASP A 132 34.51 10.19 -11.34
N THR A 133 34.19 10.71 -12.53
CA THR A 133 33.70 12.10 -12.67
C THR A 133 32.37 12.29 -11.93
N ILE A 134 31.45 11.32 -12.06
CA ILE A 134 30.13 11.36 -11.44
C ILE A 134 30.27 11.32 -9.91
N ILE A 135 31.09 10.41 -9.38
CA ILE A 135 31.24 10.21 -7.94
C ILE A 135 31.95 11.36 -7.27
N ARG A 136 33.02 11.88 -7.88
CA ARG A 136 33.71 13.05 -7.29
C ARG A 136 32.78 14.24 -7.11
N LYS A 137 31.94 14.52 -8.11
CA LYS A 137 30.94 15.60 -8.01
C LYS A 137 29.94 15.33 -6.91
N ALA A 138 29.43 14.10 -6.81
CA ALA A 138 28.47 13.72 -5.79
C ALA A 138 29.07 13.79 -4.39
N ALA A 139 30.28 13.25 -4.18
CA ALA A 139 30.92 13.26 -2.88
C ALA A 139 31.21 14.69 -2.39
N LEU A 140 31.74 15.56 -3.24
CA LEU A 140 31.98 16.97 -2.92
C LEU A 140 30.68 17.69 -2.52
N LEU A 141 29.60 17.48 -3.26
CA LEU A 141 28.29 18.07 -2.94
C LEU A 141 27.74 17.54 -1.61
N LEU A 142 27.84 16.24 -1.37
CA LEU A 142 27.38 15.63 -0.12
C LEU A 142 28.19 16.11 1.10
N GLU A 143 29.53 16.24 0.96
CA GLU A 143 30.39 16.82 2.00
C GLU A 143 30.00 18.27 2.32
N GLU A 144 29.73 19.08 1.29
CA GLU A 144 29.30 20.46 1.45
C GLU A 144 27.93 20.53 2.16
N VAL A 145 26.94 19.72 1.72
CA VAL A 145 25.62 19.67 2.34
C VAL A 145 25.72 19.21 3.79
N ARG A 146 26.46 18.14 4.08
CA ARG A 146 26.63 17.62 5.44
C ARG A 146 27.27 18.65 6.35
N ARG A 147 28.27 19.38 5.86
CA ARG A 147 28.97 20.42 6.63
C ARG A 147 28.06 21.62 6.92
N ASN A 148 27.31 22.09 5.91
CA ASN A 148 26.52 23.31 6.02
C ASN A 148 25.14 23.06 6.68
N TYR A 149 24.60 21.85 6.56
CA TYR A 149 23.26 21.46 7.02
C TYR A 149 23.32 20.12 7.80
N PRO A 150 24.02 20.06 8.95
CA PRO A 150 24.24 18.81 9.68
C PRO A 150 22.97 18.20 10.27
N HIS A 151 21.88 18.95 10.34
CA HIS A 151 20.56 18.52 10.86
C HIS A 151 19.72 17.77 9.82
N LEU A 152 20.05 17.87 8.52
CA LEU A 152 19.30 17.19 7.47
C LEU A 152 19.55 15.68 7.49
N VAL A 153 18.48 14.93 7.28
CA VAL A 153 18.58 13.49 7.00
C VAL A 153 19.06 13.30 5.56
N LEU A 154 20.19 12.65 5.39
CA LEU A 154 20.77 12.41 4.07
C LEU A 154 20.80 10.93 3.73
N ARG A 155 20.26 10.58 2.58
CA ARG A 155 20.34 9.25 2.00
C ARG A 155 20.96 9.31 0.60
N PHE A 156 21.79 8.35 0.27
CA PHE A 156 22.32 8.19 -1.09
C PHE A 156 21.96 6.81 -1.65
N SER A 157 21.47 6.77 -2.89
CA SER A 157 21.19 5.55 -3.64
C SER A 157 22.06 5.45 -4.89
N GLY A 158 22.75 4.33 -5.03
CA GLY A 158 23.25 3.88 -6.32
C GLY A 158 22.09 3.29 -7.12
N GLU A 159 21.40 4.13 -7.93
CA GLU A 159 20.27 3.68 -8.75
C GLU A 159 20.68 2.48 -9.62
N ASP A 160 19.76 1.51 -9.76
CA ASP A 160 19.99 0.25 -10.48
C ASP A 160 21.07 -0.64 -9.82
N ALA A 161 21.06 -0.68 -8.48
CA ALA A 161 22.06 -1.37 -7.67
C ALA A 161 22.16 -2.88 -7.98
N PHE A 162 21.10 -3.52 -8.44
CA PHE A 162 21.09 -4.95 -8.72
C PHE A 162 21.65 -5.32 -10.10
N ARG A 163 21.76 -4.38 -11.05
CA ARG A 163 22.49 -4.56 -12.30
C ARG A 163 23.90 -3.95 -12.26
N THR A 164 24.20 -3.18 -11.22
CA THR A 164 25.54 -2.61 -10.99
C THR A 164 26.50 -3.70 -10.53
N ARG A 165 27.70 -3.71 -11.08
CA ARG A 165 28.78 -4.59 -10.60
C ARG A 165 29.11 -4.25 -9.15
N GLU A 166 29.43 -5.25 -8.36
CA GLU A 166 29.66 -5.07 -6.93
C GLU A 166 30.81 -4.11 -6.65
N GLU A 167 31.89 -4.23 -7.40
CA GLU A 167 33.06 -3.35 -7.26
C GLU A 167 32.72 -1.88 -7.59
N ASP A 168 31.91 -1.65 -8.62
CA ASP A 168 31.45 -0.30 -9.01
C ASP A 168 30.54 0.29 -7.91
N LEU A 169 29.65 -0.51 -7.36
CA LEU A 169 28.76 -0.08 -6.28
C LEU A 169 29.53 0.25 -4.99
N PHE A 170 30.51 -0.59 -4.63
CA PHE A 170 31.39 -0.32 -3.48
C PHE A 170 32.21 0.94 -3.69
N TYR A 171 32.76 1.14 -4.87
CA TYR A 171 33.51 2.35 -5.20
C TYR A 171 32.66 3.62 -5.00
N VAL A 172 31.40 3.60 -5.43
CA VAL A 172 30.47 4.70 -5.20
C VAL A 172 30.20 4.90 -3.71
N TYR A 173 29.86 3.82 -3.02
CA TYR A 173 29.43 3.91 -1.62
C TYR A 173 30.58 4.25 -0.68
N ASP A 174 31.82 3.83 -0.96
CA ASP A 174 33.01 4.24 -0.21
C ASP A 174 33.19 5.76 -0.20
N ALA A 175 32.89 6.42 -1.34
CA ALA A 175 33.06 7.85 -1.48
C ALA A 175 31.96 8.66 -0.75
N VAL A 176 30.72 8.13 -0.63
CA VAL A 176 29.57 8.88 -0.11
C VAL A 176 29.17 8.48 1.31
N ALA A 177 29.45 7.26 1.74
CA ALA A 177 29.06 6.74 3.04
C ALA A 177 29.44 7.64 4.24
N PRO A 178 30.60 8.32 4.26
CA PRO A 178 30.95 9.22 5.36
C PRO A 178 30.01 10.42 5.53
N CYS A 179 29.25 10.77 4.47
CA CYS A 179 28.43 11.99 4.43
C CYS A 179 26.94 11.73 4.64
N VAL A 180 26.50 10.47 4.65
CA VAL A 180 25.08 10.13 4.68
C VAL A 180 24.69 9.31 5.90
N ASP A 181 23.41 9.32 6.24
CA ASP A 181 22.86 8.54 7.36
C ASP A 181 22.50 7.12 6.94
N ARG A 182 22.20 6.90 5.65
CA ARG A 182 21.85 5.58 5.12
C ARG A 182 22.17 5.45 3.63
N LEU A 183 22.37 4.20 3.20
CA LEU A 183 22.59 3.83 1.81
C LEU A 183 21.37 3.07 1.25
N GLY A 184 20.84 3.54 0.13
CA GLY A 184 19.73 2.90 -0.56
C GLY A 184 20.22 1.75 -1.46
N THR A 185 19.45 0.69 -1.56
CA THR A 185 19.71 -0.48 -2.41
C THR A 185 18.55 -0.71 -3.38
N PRO A 186 18.38 0.16 -4.41
CA PRO A 186 17.22 0.08 -5.29
C PRO A 186 17.35 -1.02 -6.35
N ASP A 187 16.31 -1.83 -6.45
CA ASP A 187 16.02 -2.67 -7.61
C ASP A 187 15.17 -1.87 -8.61
N THR A 188 15.80 -0.91 -9.23
CA THR A 188 15.14 0.12 -10.07
C THR A 188 14.33 -0.45 -11.23
N VAL A 189 14.68 -1.61 -11.74
CA VAL A 189 14.01 -2.25 -12.89
C VAL A 189 13.45 -3.64 -12.58
N GLY A 190 13.24 -3.94 -11.30
CA GLY A 190 12.57 -5.14 -10.84
C GLY A 190 13.22 -6.47 -11.26
N VAL A 191 14.56 -6.53 -11.33
CA VAL A 191 15.30 -7.73 -11.77
C VAL A 191 15.73 -8.63 -10.63
N ALA A 192 15.76 -8.13 -9.41
CA ALA A 192 16.24 -8.88 -8.26
C ALA A 192 15.33 -10.07 -7.91
N THR A 193 15.97 -11.14 -7.46
CA THR A 193 15.31 -12.25 -6.79
C THR A 193 15.62 -12.20 -5.29
N PRO A 194 14.84 -12.84 -4.42
CA PRO A 194 15.12 -12.88 -2.98
C PRO A 194 16.56 -13.35 -2.67
N ALA A 195 17.06 -14.35 -3.42
CA ALA A 195 18.44 -14.80 -3.29
C ALA A 195 19.48 -13.75 -3.70
N ALA A 196 19.19 -12.93 -4.71
CA ALA A 196 20.05 -11.83 -5.12
C ALA A 196 20.05 -10.71 -4.07
N VAL A 197 18.88 -10.40 -3.49
CA VAL A 197 18.73 -9.43 -2.37
C VAL A 197 19.61 -9.87 -1.20
N ARG A 198 19.46 -11.13 -0.75
CA ARG A 198 20.26 -11.66 0.36
C ARG A 198 21.76 -11.55 0.12
N ARG A 199 22.25 -11.94 -1.07
CA ARG A 199 23.68 -11.87 -1.40
C ARG A 199 24.19 -10.43 -1.40
N ARG A 200 23.45 -9.51 -2.07
CA ARG A 200 23.85 -8.10 -2.16
C ARG A 200 23.89 -7.43 -0.79
N LEU A 201 22.88 -7.65 0.03
CA LEU A 201 22.82 -7.09 1.38
C LEU A 201 23.91 -7.67 2.28
N ALA A 202 24.21 -8.98 2.22
CA ALA A 202 25.28 -9.58 2.98
C ALA A 202 26.64 -8.92 2.64
N ALA A 203 26.95 -8.70 1.36
CA ALA A 203 28.17 -8.05 0.92
C ALA A 203 28.25 -6.58 1.40
N LEU A 204 27.15 -5.83 1.29
CA LEU A 204 27.07 -4.45 1.75
C LEU A 204 27.21 -4.34 3.27
N GLN A 205 26.53 -5.17 4.04
CA GLN A 205 26.59 -5.17 5.50
C GLN A 205 27.99 -5.58 6.03
N GLN A 206 28.65 -6.50 5.33
CA GLN A 206 30.03 -6.87 5.66
C GLN A 206 30.98 -5.67 5.46
N ARG A 207 30.79 -4.89 4.40
CA ARG A 207 31.63 -3.72 4.10
C ARG A 207 31.29 -2.51 4.96
N TYR A 208 30.00 -2.29 5.25
CA TYR A 208 29.50 -1.12 5.99
C TYR A 208 28.71 -1.54 7.24
N PRO A 209 29.34 -2.16 8.25
CA PRO A 209 28.64 -2.79 9.39
C PRO A 209 27.93 -1.80 10.33
N ARG A 210 28.16 -0.50 10.17
CA ARG A 210 27.53 0.56 10.98
C ARG A 210 26.50 1.39 10.19
N MET A 211 26.35 1.10 8.91
CA MET A 211 25.47 1.84 8.03
C MET A 211 24.07 1.24 8.06
N ASP A 212 23.06 2.10 8.14
CA ASP A 212 21.69 1.69 7.89
C ASP A 212 21.43 1.58 6.37
N PHE A 213 20.66 0.56 5.98
CA PHE A 213 20.29 0.33 4.58
C PHE A 213 18.81 0.61 4.35
N GLU A 214 18.51 1.08 3.14
CA GLU A 214 17.16 1.35 2.66
C GLU A 214 16.87 0.49 1.43
N GLY A 215 15.79 -0.30 1.49
CA GLY A 215 15.31 -1.14 0.40
C GLY A 215 14.28 -0.42 -0.46
N HIS A 216 14.41 -0.54 -1.78
CA HIS A 216 13.46 -0.04 -2.76
C HIS A 216 13.33 -1.08 -3.88
N PHE A 217 12.16 -1.69 -4.04
CA PHE A 217 11.98 -2.84 -4.93
C PHE A 217 10.82 -2.61 -5.88
N HIS A 218 11.10 -2.50 -7.20
CA HIS A 218 10.08 -2.47 -8.23
C HIS A 218 9.49 -3.85 -8.50
N ASP A 219 8.26 -3.87 -9.00
CA ASP A 219 7.43 -5.07 -9.12
C ASP A 219 7.31 -5.62 -10.54
N ASP A 220 8.25 -5.27 -11.42
CA ASP A 220 8.25 -5.68 -12.83
C ASP A 220 8.16 -7.21 -13.04
N ARG A 221 8.56 -7.99 -12.05
CA ARG A 221 8.48 -9.46 -12.04
C ARG A 221 7.55 -10.02 -10.97
N GLY A 222 6.78 -9.19 -10.26
CA GLY A 222 5.95 -9.60 -9.15
C GLY A 222 6.74 -9.98 -7.89
N PHE A 223 7.97 -9.48 -7.72
CA PHE A 223 8.84 -9.83 -6.59
C PHE A 223 9.06 -8.71 -5.58
N ALA A 224 8.46 -7.55 -5.76
CA ALA A 224 8.70 -6.41 -4.87
C ALA A 224 8.44 -6.74 -3.41
N LEU A 225 7.27 -7.29 -3.09
CA LEU A 225 6.89 -7.63 -1.72
C LEU A 225 7.82 -8.70 -1.12
N ILE A 226 8.08 -9.78 -1.84
CA ILE A 226 8.93 -10.85 -1.31
C ILE A 226 10.39 -10.43 -1.17
N ASN A 227 10.88 -9.55 -2.04
CA ASN A 227 12.21 -8.94 -1.94
C ASN A 227 12.31 -8.01 -0.73
N ALA A 228 11.26 -7.23 -0.42
CA ALA A 228 11.19 -6.39 0.76
C ALA A 228 11.18 -7.24 2.05
N LEU A 229 10.40 -8.30 2.10
CA LEU A 229 10.38 -9.25 3.23
C LEU A 229 11.74 -9.92 3.43
N GLU A 230 12.40 -10.34 2.35
CA GLU A 230 13.75 -10.89 2.43
C GLU A 230 14.77 -9.86 2.95
N ALA A 231 14.69 -8.61 2.48
CA ALA A 231 15.53 -7.53 2.96
C ALA A 231 15.29 -7.23 4.46
N ALA A 232 14.04 -7.26 4.92
CA ALA A 232 13.69 -7.10 6.33
C ALA A 232 14.28 -8.23 7.19
N ARG A 233 14.25 -9.48 6.71
CA ARG A 233 14.91 -10.62 7.37
C ARG A 233 16.42 -10.50 7.39
N CYS A 234 17.02 -9.85 6.39
CA CYS A 234 18.43 -9.51 6.36
C CYS A 234 18.79 -8.29 7.24
N GLY A 235 17.85 -7.70 7.97
CA GLY A 235 18.10 -6.59 8.89
C GLY A 235 18.08 -5.21 8.24
N VAL A 236 17.58 -5.06 7.02
CA VAL A 236 17.28 -3.74 6.45
C VAL A 236 16.18 -3.10 7.27
N ARG A 237 16.37 -1.83 7.61
CA ARG A 237 15.46 -1.10 8.49
C ARG A 237 14.52 -0.18 7.75
N TYR A 238 14.95 0.46 6.68
CA TYR A 238 14.19 1.46 5.95
C TYR A 238 13.66 0.90 4.63
N PHE A 239 12.38 1.14 4.33
CA PHE A 239 11.74 0.63 3.11
C PHE A 239 10.97 1.72 2.39
N ASN A 240 11.32 1.95 1.12
CA ASN A 240 10.46 2.71 0.24
C ASN A 240 9.24 1.86 -0.12
N THR A 241 8.08 2.43 0.13
CA THR A 241 6.79 1.83 -0.19
C THR A 241 5.84 2.89 -0.71
N THR A 242 4.76 2.46 -1.34
CA THR A 242 3.64 3.34 -1.66
C THR A 242 2.33 2.73 -1.20
N LEU A 243 1.31 3.54 -1.11
CA LEU A 243 -0.05 3.06 -0.95
C LEU A 243 -0.42 2.25 -2.19
N LEU A 244 -0.96 1.04 -2.00
CA LEU A 244 -1.32 0.09 -3.06
C LEU A 244 -0.16 -0.32 -3.99
N GLY A 245 1.09 -0.03 -3.64
CA GLY A 245 2.25 -0.36 -4.46
C GLY A 245 2.37 0.46 -5.75
N ILE A 246 1.64 1.56 -5.89
CA ILE A 246 1.66 2.39 -7.11
C ILE A 246 3.02 3.07 -7.32
N ALA A 247 3.55 3.02 -8.53
CA ALA A 247 4.79 3.69 -8.94
C ALA A 247 4.96 3.61 -10.45
N GLU A 248 6.13 3.98 -10.92
CA GLU A 248 6.54 3.79 -12.31
C GLU A 248 6.38 2.32 -12.76
N ARG A 249 5.94 2.07 -13.99
CA ARG A 249 5.70 0.75 -14.62
C ARG A 249 4.74 -0.14 -13.81
N SER A 250 5.24 -1.27 -13.26
CA SER A 250 4.43 -2.23 -12.47
C SER A 250 4.34 -1.89 -10.98
N GLY A 251 4.88 -0.74 -10.56
CA GLY A 251 4.84 -0.32 -9.18
C GLY A 251 6.03 -0.77 -8.33
N ILE A 252 5.89 -0.60 -7.02
CA ILE A 252 6.85 -1.01 -5.99
C ILE A 252 6.15 -1.77 -4.86
N THR A 253 6.86 -2.04 -3.78
CA THR A 253 6.30 -2.68 -2.58
C THR A 253 5.12 -1.89 -2.01
N SER A 254 3.95 -2.52 -1.85
CA SER A 254 2.82 -1.94 -1.11
C SER A 254 3.14 -1.85 0.38
N MET A 255 2.89 -0.67 0.98
CA MET A 255 3.09 -0.41 2.40
C MET A 255 2.27 -1.37 3.27
N THR A 256 0.98 -1.44 3.03
CA THR A 256 0.06 -2.23 3.85
C THR A 256 0.28 -3.72 3.67
N ALA A 257 0.62 -4.17 2.45
CA ALA A 257 0.98 -5.57 2.20
C ALA A 257 2.27 -5.98 2.94
N LEU A 258 3.29 -5.10 2.98
CA LEU A 258 4.53 -5.36 3.72
C LEU A 258 4.25 -5.52 5.23
N LEU A 259 3.56 -4.55 5.83
CA LEU A 259 3.23 -4.58 7.26
C LEU A 259 2.33 -5.76 7.62
N PHE A 260 1.37 -6.11 6.77
CA PHE A 260 0.50 -7.26 6.95
C PHE A 260 1.29 -8.59 6.97
N ASN A 261 2.20 -8.78 6.02
CA ASN A 261 3.01 -9.99 5.96
C ASN A 261 3.98 -10.11 7.14
N LEU A 262 4.61 -9.00 7.56
CA LEU A 262 5.44 -8.98 8.78
C LEU A 262 4.63 -9.34 10.03
N TYR A 263 3.38 -8.90 10.11
CA TYR A 263 2.47 -9.30 11.19
C TYR A 263 2.17 -10.81 11.15
N CYS A 264 1.85 -11.35 9.97
CA CYS A 264 1.60 -12.79 9.78
C CYS A 264 2.83 -13.64 10.13
N ASP A 265 4.03 -13.14 9.84
CA ASP A 265 5.32 -13.76 10.19
C ASP A 265 5.71 -13.57 11.68
N ARG A 266 4.86 -12.90 12.48
CA ARG A 266 5.05 -12.61 13.90
C ARG A 266 6.24 -11.70 14.20
N GLU A 267 6.63 -10.85 13.27
CA GLU A 267 7.69 -9.85 13.42
C GLU A 267 7.14 -8.55 14.04
N PHE A 268 6.46 -8.66 15.17
CA PHE A 268 5.68 -7.57 15.79
C PHE A 268 6.53 -6.38 16.23
N ASP A 269 7.77 -6.60 16.60
CA ASP A 269 8.74 -5.57 16.97
C ASP A 269 9.05 -4.60 15.82
N LYS A 270 8.89 -5.05 14.57
CA LYS A 270 9.05 -4.23 13.37
C LYS A 270 7.86 -3.30 13.09
N LEU A 271 6.73 -3.52 13.75
CA LEU A 271 5.46 -2.84 13.48
C LEU A 271 5.15 -1.72 14.48
N GLU A 272 6.05 -1.49 15.44
CA GLU A 272 5.84 -0.49 16.49
C GLU A 272 5.66 0.91 15.90
N GLY A 273 4.60 1.60 16.35
CA GLY A 273 4.29 2.96 15.93
C GLY A 273 3.27 3.06 14.80
N TYR A 274 2.93 1.96 14.11
CA TYR A 274 1.93 1.97 13.05
C TYR A 274 0.52 1.68 13.56
N HIS A 275 -0.45 2.46 13.07
CA HIS A 275 -1.87 2.27 13.35
C HIS A 275 -2.50 1.26 12.39
N LEU A 276 -2.24 -0.05 12.60
CA LEU A 276 -2.57 -1.12 11.66
C LEU A 276 -4.06 -1.16 11.24
N ARG A 277 -5.00 -0.78 12.12
CA ARG A 277 -6.43 -0.68 11.78
C ARG A 277 -6.73 0.38 10.71
N GLY A 278 -5.82 1.30 10.47
CA GLY A 278 -5.88 2.27 9.39
C GLY A 278 -5.49 1.73 8.01
N SER A 279 -5.01 0.48 7.90
CA SER A 279 -4.47 -0.06 6.64
C SER A 279 -5.50 -0.15 5.52
N TYR A 280 -6.66 -0.73 5.77
CA TYR A 280 -7.71 -0.79 4.74
C TYR A 280 -8.28 0.59 4.43
N PRO A 281 -8.63 1.44 5.41
CA PRO A 281 -9.05 2.82 5.14
C PRO A 281 -8.07 3.62 4.28
N ILE A 282 -6.75 3.52 4.53
CA ILE A 282 -5.76 4.26 3.74
C ILE A 282 -5.62 3.69 2.31
N ASN A 283 -5.80 2.37 2.14
CA ASN A 283 -5.87 1.74 0.81
C ASN A 283 -7.09 2.22 0.03
N VAL A 284 -8.25 2.33 0.69
CA VAL A 284 -9.47 2.87 0.09
C VAL A 284 -9.28 4.34 -0.30
N LEU A 285 -8.67 5.15 0.57
CA LEU A 285 -8.33 6.54 0.23
C LEU A 285 -7.46 6.61 -1.04
N ALA A 286 -6.39 5.82 -1.11
CA ALA A 286 -5.51 5.82 -2.27
C ALA A 286 -6.25 5.39 -3.55
N ALA A 287 -7.08 4.36 -3.46
CA ALA A 287 -7.90 3.87 -4.58
C ALA A 287 -8.89 4.95 -5.06
N ASP A 288 -9.53 5.67 -4.13
CA ASP A 288 -10.41 6.81 -4.46
C ASP A 288 -9.65 7.91 -5.21
N LYS A 289 -8.45 8.29 -4.71
CA LYS A 289 -7.61 9.28 -5.41
C LYS A 289 -7.16 8.84 -6.80
N LEU A 290 -7.10 7.54 -7.04
CA LEU A 290 -6.80 6.94 -8.34
C LEU A 290 -8.07 6.67 -9.17
N ARG A 291 -9.27 6.89 -8.63
CA ARG A 291 -10.56 6.58 -9.27
C ARG A 291 -10.71 5.10 -9.63
N MET A 292 -10.25 4.23 -8.75
CA MET A 292 -10.29 2.77 -8.94
C MET A 292 -10.72 2.08 -7.64
N LEU A 293 -11.03 0.80 -7.74
CA LEU A 293 -11.21 -0.04 -6.57
C LEU A 293 -9.84 -0.46 -5.99
N VAL A 294 -9.81 -0.82 -4.71
CA VAL A 294 -8.62 -1.46 -4.14
C VAL A 294 -8.33 -2.72 -4.97
N PRO A 295 -7.10 -2.89 -5.50
CA PRO A 295 -6.77 -4.04 -6.34
C PRO A 295 -7.07 -5.38 -5.67
N SER A 296 -7.59 -6.34 -6.43
CA SER A 296 -7.87 -7.70 -5.90
C SER A 296 -6.63 -8.45 -5.44
N THR A 297 -5.45 -8.00 -5.86
CA THR A 297 -4.15 -8.55 -5.47
C THR A 297 -3.59 -7.91 -4.20
N GLU A 298 -4.20 -6.81 -3.69
CA GLU A 298 -3.80 -6.21 -2.42
C GLU A 298 -4.27 -7.08 -1.25
N PRO A 299 -3.36 -7.62 -0.42
CA PRO A 299 -3.74 -8.49 0.70
C PRO A 299 -4.68 -7.83 1.70
N VAL A 300 -4.48 -6.52 1.96
CA VAL A 300 -5.35 -5.75 2.87
C VAL A 300 -6.47 -5.13 2.07
N SER A 301 -7.43 -5.95 1.67
CA SER A 301 -8.60 -5.57 0.87
C SER A 301 -9.85 -6.35 1.29
N LEU A 302 -11.02 -5.80 0.96
CA LEU A 302 -12.29 -6.51 1.13
C LEU A 302 -12.34 -7.77 0.24
N THR A 303 -11.71 -7.74 -0.94
CA THR A 303 -11.64 -8.87 -1.86
C THR A 303 -11.05 -10.13 -1.18
N ASN A 304 -10.11 -9.96 -0.26
CA ASN A 304 -9.54 -11.07 0.51
C ASN A 304 -10.55 -11.68 1.53
N ARG A 305 -11.72 -11.08 1.69
CA ARG A 305 -12.88 -11.58 2.45
C ARG A 305 -14.15 -11.64 1.60
N THR A 306 -14.01 -11.74 0.29
CA THR A 306 -15.14 -11.87 -0.64
C THR A 306 -15.23 -13.31 -1.13
N HIS A 307 -16.40 -13.93 -0.98
CA HIS A 307 -16.63 -15.32 -1.30
C HIS A 307 -17.70 -15.47 -2.37
N THR A 308 -17.40 -16.22 -3.44
CA THR A 308 -18.29 -16.47 -4.58
C THR A 308 -18.65 -17.96 -4.73
N ALA A 309 -17.77 -18.87 -4.31
CA ALA A 309 -18.00 -20.30 -4.40
C ALA A 309 -18.94 -20.80 -3.28
N GLY A 310 -20.00 -21.53 -3.63
CA GLY A 310 -21.03 -21.96 -2.69
C GLY A 310 -20.51 -22.75 -1.49
N VAL A 311 -19.47 -23.58 -1.67
CA VAL A 311 -18.84 -24.32 -0.56
C VAL A 311 -18.14 -23.37 0.41
N HIS A 312 -17.40 -22.38 -0.11
CA HIS A 312 -16.72 -21.36 0.70
C HIS A 312 -17.74 -20.49 1.43
N GLN A 313 -18.77 -20.01 0.72
CA GLN A 313 -19.84 -19.20 1.28
C GLN A 313 -20.49 -19.90 2.48
N GLN A 314 -20.89 -21.18 2.32
CA GLN A 314 -21.50 -21.97 3.39
C GLN A 314 -20.56 -22.13 4.58
N ALA A 315 -19.30 -22.45 4.33
CA ALA A 315 -18.34 -22.69 5.40
C ALA A 315 -18.06 -21.39 6.20
N VAL A 316 -17.89 -20.25 5.53
CA VAL A 316 -17.66 -18.94 6.15
C VAL A 316 -18.87 -18.48 6.97
N LEU A 317 -20.11 -18.77 6.54
CA LEU A 317 -21.30 -18.48 7.33
C LEU A 317 -21.38 -19.32 8.62
N ASN A 318 -20.85 -20.55 8.61
CA ASN A 318 -20.77 -21.39 9.78
C ASN A 318 -19.63 -20.97 10.71
N ASP A 319 -18.43 -20.81 10.13
CA ASP A 319 -17.23 -20.34 10.82
C ASP A 319 -16.28 -19.69 9.81
N ALA A 320 -16.07 -18.39 9.95
CA ALA A 320 -15.24 -17.62 9.03
C ALA A 320 -13.80 -18.12 8.98
N SER A 321 -13.26 -18.68 10.07
CA SER A 321 -11.88 -19.20 10.13
C SER A 321 -11.59 -20.31 9.11
N THR A 322 -12.63 -20.93 8.53
CA THR A 322 -12.46 -21.96 7.49
C THR A 322 -11.79 -21.45 6.23
N TYR A 323 -11.98 -20.18 5.86
CA TYR A 323 -11.39 -19.55 4.67
C TYR A 323 -10.81 -18.16 4.91
N GLU A 324 -10.95 -17.62 6.13
CA GLU A 324 -10.38 -16.35 6.54
C GLU A 324 -9.34 -16.58 7.64
N ALA A 325 -8.21 -17.18 7.27
CA ALA A 325 -7.16 -17.59 8.19
C ALA A 325 -6.33 -16.43 8.77
N HIS A 326 -6.41 -15.24 8.16
CA HIS A 326 -5.57 -14.11 8.52
C HIS A 326 -6.33 -13.03 9.28
N PRO A 327 -5.68 -12.30 10.21
CA PRO A 327 -6.32 -11.35 11.12
C PRO A 327 -6.57 -10.00 10.44
N LEU A 328 -7.30 -9.96 9.33
CA LEU A 328 -7.60 -8.76 8.55
C LEU A 328 -8.42 -7.72 9.33
N ASP A 329 -9.14 -8.12 10.38
CA ASP A 329 -9.84 -7.18 11.28
C ASP A 329 -8.88 -6.19 11.93
N LEU A 330 -7.67 -6.66 12.28
CA LEU A 330 -6.62 -5.82 12.84
C LEU A 330 -6.09 -4.79 11.84
N PHE A 331 -6.29 -5.04 10.56
CA PHE A 331 -5.91 -4.17 9.44
C PHE A 331 -7.09 -3.36 8.89
N GLY A 332 -8.24 -3.38 9.59
CA GLY A 332 -9.41 -2.56 9.26
C GLY A 332 -10.39 -3.19 8.26
N VAL A 333 -10.15 -4.42 7.79
CA VAL A 333 -11.12 -5.16 6.97
C VAL A 333 -12.05 -5.91 7.90
N THR A 334 -13.15 -5.29 8.31
CA THR A 334 -14.08 -5.82 9.33
C THR A 334 -15.31 -6.50 8.74
N GLU A 335 -15.45 -6.48 7.43
CA GLU A 335 -16.59 -7.06 6.72
C GLU A 335 -16.17 -8.32 5.97
N THR A 336 -17.13 -9.24 5.80
CA THR A 336 -17.04 -10.38 4.89
C THR A 336 -18.12 -10.18 3.82
N GLU A 337 -17.76 -10.37 2.56
CA GLU A 337 -18.68 -10.20 1.44
C GLU A 337 -19.03 -11.55 0.82
N ILE A 338 -20.33 -11.77 0.59
CA ILE A 338 -20.85 -12.97 -0.08
C ILE A 338 -21.55 -12.51 -1.36
N LEU A 339 -20.97 -12.84 -2.50
CA LEU A 339 -21.53 -12.49 -3.81
C LEU A 339 -22.38 -13.63 -4.35
N LEU A 340 -23.62 -13.30 -4.74
CA LEU A 340 -24.52 -14.25 -5.38
C LEU A 340 -24.12 -14.49 -6.84
N GLY A 341 -24.22 -15.74 -7.28
CA GLY A 341 -23.89 -16.11 -8.64
C GLY A 341 -24.26 -17.57 -8.95
N PRO A 342 -23.88 -18.07 -10.13
CA PRO A 342 -24.24 -19.43 -10.54
C PRO A 342 -23.70 -20.54 -9.66
N LEU A 343 -22.65 -20.23 -8.88
CA LEU A 343 -22.03 -21.16 -7.92
C LEU A 343 -22.66 -21.14 -6.54
N SER A 344 -23.59 -20.20 -6.26
CA SER A 344 -24.25 -20.11 -4.96
C SER A 344 -25.12 -21.31 -4.69
N GLY A 345 -24.95 -21.96 -3.53
CA GLY A 345 -25.76 -23.09 -3.09
C GLY A 345 -27.16 -22.64 -2.59
N TRP A 346 -28.09 -23.60 -2.45
CA TRP A 346 -29.43 -23.31 -1.95
C TRP A 346 -29.39 -22.69 -0.53
N ASN A 347 -28.47 -23.09 0.31
CA ASN A 347 -28.28 -22.54 1.67
C ASN A 347 -27.93 -21.04 1.64
N ILE A 348 -27.11 -20.60 0.68
CA ILE A 348 -26.80 -19.18 0.50
C ILE A 348 -28.04 -18.42 0.00
N ILE A 349 -28.80 -19.00 -0.91
CA ILE A 349 -30.08 -18.45 -1.37
C ILE A 349 -31.05 -18.34 -0.20
N HIS A 350 -31.16 -19.40 0.64
CA HIS A 350 -32.00 -19.39 1.84
C HIS A 350 -31.56 -18.30 2.83
N TYR A 351 -30.26 -18.24 3.15
CA TYR A 351 -29.69 -17.24 4.04
C TYR A 351 -29.95 -15.81 3.53
N PHE A 352 -29.66 -15.55 2.26
CA PHE A 352 -29.89 -14.25 1.66
C PHE A 352 -31.36 -13.83 1.71
N LEU A 353 -32.25 -14.68 1.26
CA LEU A 353 -33.69 -14.35 1.25
C LEU A 353 -34.24 -14.21 2.67
N LYS A 354 -33.87 -15.10 3.60
CA LYS A 354 -34.42 -15.13 4.95
C LYS A 354 -33.80 -14.08 5.86
N GLU A 355 -32.46 -14.08 5.99
CA GLU A 355 -31.77 -13.28 7.00
C GLU A 355 -31.42 -11.86 6.50
N ILE A 356 -31.21 -11.70 5.18
CA ILE A 356 -30.82 -10.41 4.60
C ILE A 356 -32.04 -9.65 4.02
N ARG A 357 -32.96 -10.37 3.36
CA ARG A 357 -34.10 -9.77 2.67
C ARG A 357 -35.42 -9.98 3.39
N TYR A 358 -35.42 -10.78 4.49
CA TYR A 358 -36.56 -11.01 5.38
C TYR A 358 -37.78 -11.65 4.72
N TYR A 359 -37.56 -12.60 3.80
CA TYR A 359 -38.61 -13.45 3.28
C TYR A 359 -38.86 -14.65 4.19
N GLN A 360 -40.11 -15.11 4.22
CA GLN A 360 -40.44 -16.34 4.90
C GLN A 360 -40.42 -17.50 3.91
N LEU A 361 -39.51 -18.44 4.09
CA LEU A 361 -39.38 -19.61 3.23
C LEU A 361 -38.76 -20.78 3.98
N ASP A 362 -39.14 -21.99 3.57
CA ASP A 362 -38.55 -23.24 4.04
C ASP A 362 -37.39 -23.70 3.12
N GLU A 363 -36.73 -24.78 3.54
CA GLU A 363 -35.62 -25.36 2.80
C GLU A 363 -36.03 -25.84 1.40
N ALA A 364 -37.22 -26.47 1.28
CA ALA A 364 -37.70 -27.02 0.01
C ALA A 364 -37.92 -25.91 -1.02
N THR A 365 -38.52 -24.79 -0.61
CA THR A 365 -38.72 -23.58 -1.40
C THR A 365 -37.39 -22.96 -1.79
N ALA A 366 -36.42 -22.85 -0.85
CA ALA A 366 -35.11 -22.34 -1.14
C ALA A 366 -34.33 -23.19 -2.18
N ARG A 367 -34.46 -24.50 -2.13
CA ARG A 367 -33.89 -25.43 -3.13
C ARG A 367 -34.49 -25.24 -4.52
N ALA A 368 -35.80 -25.08 -4.59
CA ALA A 368 -36.50 -24.85 -5.83
C ALA A 368 -36.10 -23.48 -6.45
N ILE A 369 -36.10 -22.41 -5.65
CA ILE A 369 -35.63 -21.08 -6.07
C ILE A 369 -34.18 -21.16 -6.57
N ALA A 370 -33.30 -21.85 -5.85
CA ALA A 370 -31.88 -21.97 -6.22
C ALA A 370 -31.69 -22.66 -7.58
N SER A 371 -32.54 -23.66 -7.92
CA SER A 371 -32.48 -24.31 -9.23
C SER A 371 -32.82 -23.32 -10.34
N VAL A 372 -33.93 -22.59 -10.22
CA VAL A 372 -34.37 -21.57 -11.21
C VAL A 372 -33.34 -20.44 -11.29
N PHE A 373 -32.82 -19.97 -10.17
CA PHE A 373 -31.81 -18.90 -10.11
C PHE A 373 -30.55 -19.27 -10.88
N LYS A 374 -30.01 -20.48 -10.67
CA LYS A 374 -28.81 -20.95 -11.35
C LYS A 374 -28.94 -20.97 -12.88
N GLU A 375 -30.07 -21.42 -13.39
CA GLU A 375 -30.33 -21.45 -14.82
C GLU A 375 -30.41 -20.03 -15.40
N ARG A 376 -31.09 -19.14 -14.67
CA ARG A 376 -31.33 -17.77 -15.13
C ARG A 376 -30.11 -16.87 -15.05
N VAL A 377 -29.27 -17.02 -14.01
CA VAL A 377 -28.09 -16.17 -13.80
C VAL A 377 -27.05 -16.32 -14.91
N TYR A 378 -26.96 -17.48 -15.56
CA TYR A 378 -26.07 -17.67 -16.73
C TYR A 378 -26.52 -16.90 -17.98
N GLN A 379 -27.77 -16.42 -18.01
CA GLN A 379 -28.36 -15.72 -19.16
C GLN A 379 -28.46 -14.21 -18.90
N LEU A 380 -27.93 -13.71 -17.77
CA LEU A 380 -28.01 -12.28 -17.43
C LEU A 380 -27.15 -11.42 -18.35
N ALA A 381 -27.68 -10.26 -18.69
CA ALA A 381 -26.85 -9.21 -19.24
C ALA A 381 -25.88 -8.67 -18.18
N PRO A 382 -24.70 -8.14 -18.56
CA PRO A 382 -23.66 -7.72 -17.61
C PRO A 382 -24.08 -6.64 -16.61
N ASP A 383 -25.11 -5.86 -16.90
CA ASP A 383 -25.66 -4.77 -16.12
C ASP A 383 -26.81 -5.19 -15.17
N VAL A 384 -27.17 -6.48 -15.18
CA VAL A 384 -28.26 -6.99 -14.34
C VAL A 384 -27.71 -7.65 -13.08
N SER A 385 -28.09 -7.12 -11.91
CA SER A 385 -27.68 -7.67 -10.60
C SER A 385 -28.29 -9.07 -10.38
N PRO A 386 -27.45 -10.09 -10.03
CA PRO A 386 -27.96 -11.40 -9.61
C PRO A 386 -28.91 -11.35 -8.43
N GLU A 387 -28.73 -10.42 -7.50
CA GLU A 387 -29.62 -10.23 -6.35
C GLU A 387 -31.03 -9.84 -6.78
N ARG A 388 -31.12 -8.89 -7.73
CA ARG A 388 -32.40 -8.43 -8.26
C ARG A 388 -33.14 -9.58 -8.91
N VAL A 389 -32.45 -10.40 -9.69
CA VAL A 389 -33.05 -11.59 -10.33
C VAL A 389 -33.52 -12.59 -9.30
N LEU A 390 -32.74 -12.82 -8.23
CA LEU A 390 -33.14 -13.70 -7.15
C LEU A 390 -34.41 -13.20 -6.44
N ILE A 391 -34.49 -11.91 -6.16
CA ILE A 391 -35.68 -11.28 -5.56
C ILE A 391 -36.89 -11.41 -6.51
N ASP A 392 -36.73 -11.13 -7.79
CA ASP A 392 -37.80 -11.26 -8.79
C ASP A 392 -38.32 -12.70 -8.89
N ILE A 393 -37.44 -13.71 -8.83
CA ILE A 393 -37.84 -15.12 -8.78
C ILE A 393 -38.67 -15.38 -7.53
N ALA A 394 -38.15 -14.98 -6.35
CA ALA A 394 -38.79 -15.22 -5.07
C ALA A 394 -40.20 -14.59 -5.01
N GLU A 395 -40.36 -13.35 -5.47
CA GLU A 395 -41.63 -12.62 -5.42
C GLU A 395 -42.62 -13.05 -6.52
N LYS A 396 -42.17 -13.10 -7.78
CA LYS A 396 -43.03 -13.24 -8.93
C LYS A 396 -43.37 -14.70 -9.26
N GLU A 397 -42.46 -15.63 -9.02
CA GLU A 397 -42.65 -17.04 -9.42
C GLU A 397 -43.02 -17.92 -8.21
N PHE A 398 -42.49 -17.60 -7.03
CA PHE A 398 -42.78 -18.34 -5.82
C PHE A 398 -43.74 -17.62 -4.86
N GLY A 399 -44.18 -16.40 -5.21
CA GLY A 399 -45.19 -15.65 -4.43
C GLY A 399 -44.76 -15.29 -3.01
N LEU A 400 -43.42 -15.21 -2.74
CA LEU A 400 -42.96 -14.89 -1.41
C LEU A 400 -43.20 -13.43 -1.09
N ALA A 401 -43.65 -13.15 0.14
CA ALA A 401 -43.82 -11.80 0.65
C ALA A 401 -42.75 -11.52 1.71
N ARG A 402 -42.22 -10.30 1.69
CA ARG A 402 -41.32 -9.82 2.75
C ARG A 402 -42.10 -9.63 4.06
N LEU A 403 -41.46 -10.01 5.15
CA LEU A 403 -41.98 -9.66 6.46
C LEU A 403 -41.88 -8.14 6.67
N GLU A 404 -42.93 -7.54 7.21
CA GLU A 404 -42.87 -6.16 7.66
C GLU A 404 -41.97 -6.06 8.89
N LEU A 405 -40.83 -5.36 8.74
CA LEU A 405 -39.94 -5.11 9.88
C LEU A 405 -40.54 -4.08 10.82
N PRO A 406 -40.45 -4.28 12.15
CA PRO A 406 -40.79 -3.27 13.11
C PRO A 406 -40.04 -1.96 12.85
N GLN A 407 -40.69 -0.83 13.06
CA GLN A 407 -40.18 0.50 12.77
C GLN A 407 -38.79 0.77 13.41
N ALA A 408 -38.51 0.22 14.58
CA ALA A 408 -37.23 0.30 15.27
C ALA A 408 -36.08 -0.42 14.52
N ALA A 409 -36.37 -1.54 13.87
CA ALA A 409 -35.38 -2.26 13.05
C ALA A 409 -35.08 -1.53 11.72
N ARG A 410 -36.09 -0.89 11.13
CA ARG A 410 -35.90 -0.03 9.92
C ARG A 410 -34.97 1.13 10.21
N SER A 411 -35.09 1.79 11.35
CA SER A 411 -34.22 2.94 11.73
C SER A 411 -32.75 2.53 11.94
N GLN A 412 -32.48 1.34 12.45
CA GLN A 412 -31.10 0.85 12.60
C GLN A 412 -30.45 0.49 11.25
N ILE A 413 -31.23 -0.02 10.30
CA ILE A 413 -30.75 -0.35 8.95
C ILE A 413 -30.47 0.93 8.15
N VAL A 414 -31.35 1.94 8.23
CA VAL A 414 -31.17 3.23 7.58
C VAL A 414 -29.95 3.96 8.15
N GLN A 415 -29.75 3.99 9.46
CA GLN A 415 -28.55 4.57 10.07
C GLN A 415 -27.25 3.85 9.66
N ARG A 416 -27.29 2.54 9.40
CA ARG A 416 -26.12 1.80 8.89
C ARG A 416 -25.85 2.10 7.42
N LEU A 417 -26.87 2.31 6.60
CA LEU A 417 -26.73 2.69 5.19
C LEU A 417 -26.25 4.14 5.03
N ASP A 418 -26.74 5.05 5.85
CA ASP A 418 -26.34 6.47 5.83
C ASP A 418 -24.90 6.70 6.33
N SER A 419 -24.39 5.85 7.20
CA SER A 419 -22.98 5.92 7.66
C SER A 419 -21.97 5.42 6.62
N THR A 420 -22.41 4.77 5.55
CA THR A 420 -21.57 4.30 4.42
C THR A 420 -21.62 5.22 3.20
N ASN A 421 -22.51 6.24 3.20
CA ASN A 421 -22.77 7.12 2.04
C ASN A 421 -21.97 8.45 2.03
N ALA A 422 -20.75 8.48 2.55
CA ALA A 422 -19.88 9.66 2.49
C ALA A 422 -18.84 9.66 1.36
N ALA A 423 -19.04 8.89 0.29
CA ALA A 423 -18.24 8.95 -0.93
C ALA A 423 -19.15 9.12 -2.17
N PRO A 424 -18.72 9.91 -3.20
CA PRO A 424 -19.50 10.07 -4.42
C PRO A 424 -19.58 8.74 -5.20
N PRO A 425 -20.62 8.54 -6.03
CA PRO A 425 -20.96 7.23 -6.55
C PRO A 425 -20.00 6.77 -7.66
N VAL A 426 -19.11 5.85 -7.32
CA VAL A 426 -18.80 4.75 -8.22
C VAL A 426 -19.91 3.74 -7.97
N GLU A 427 -20.70 3.38 -8.97
CA GLU A 427 -21.76 2.38 -8.79
C GLU A 427 -21.15 1.11 -8.18
N PRO A 428 -21.53 0.74 -6.96
CA PRO A 428 -20.93 -0.43 -6.32
C PRO A 428 -21.44 -1.68 -7.01
N ILE A 429 -20.56 -2.64 -7.24
CA ILE A 429 -20.97 -4.02 -7.49
C ILE A 429 -21.77 -4.41 -6.24
N GLU A 430 -23.09 -4.56 -6.36
CA GLU A 430 -23.97 -4.90 -5.26
C GLU A 430 -23.62 -6.30 -4.72
N GLY A 431 -23.01 -6.34 -3.54
CA GLY A 431 -22.72 -7.56 -2.80
C GLY A 431 -23.33 -7.50 -1.38
N VAL A 432 -23.62 -8.64 -0.82
CA VAL A 432 -24.10 -8.73 0.58
C VAL A 432 -22.92 -8.61 1.52
N ARG A 433 -22.83 -7.51 2.27
CA ARG A 433 -21.84 -7.31 3.32
C ARG A 433 -22.35 -7.78 4.65
N VAL A 434 -21.68 -8.76 5.24
CA VAL A 434 -22.00 -9.31 6.55
C VAL A 434 -21.06 -8.69 7.59
N LYS A 435 -21.59 -7.86 8.50
CA LYS A 435 -20.80 -7.36 9.64
C LYS A 435 -20.77 -8.42 10.73
N ARG A 436 -19.58 -8.74 11.23
CA ARG A 436 -19.45 -9.62 12.41
C ARG A 436 -19.91 -8.91 13.67
N PRO A 437 -20.52 -9.64 14.63
CA PRO A 437 -20.68 -9.12 15.98
C PRO A 437 -19.29 -8.83 16.55
N ALA A 438 -19.11 -7.67 17.19
CA ALA A 438 -17.90 -7.39 17.95
C ALA A 438 -17.78 -8.44 19.04
N GLU A 439 -16.68 -9.17 19.07
CA GLU A 439 -16.34 -9.96 20.25
C GLU A 439 -16.15 -8.98 21.40
N VAL A 440 -17.06 -9.09 22.38
CA VAL A 440 -16.97 -8.40 23.66
C VAL A 440 -15.98 -9.19 24.50
N GLY A 441 -14.79 -8.62 24.70
CA GLY A 441 -13.75 -9.15 25.56
C GLY A 441 -12.73 -8.06 25.87
#